data_e256c8f59ad7e35677ad839e15434017
#
_entry.id   e256c8f59ad7e35677ad839e15434017
#
_cell.length_a   1.000
_cell.length_b   1.000
_cell.length_c   1.000
_cell.angle_alpha   90.00
_cell.angle_beta   90.00
_cell.angle_gamma   90.00
#
_symmetry.space_group_name_H-M   'P 1'
#
loop_
_entity.id
_entity.type
_entity.pdbx_description
1 polymer ?
#
loop_
_entity_poly.entity_id
_entity_poly.type
_entity_poly.pdbx_seq_one_letter_code
_entity_poly.pdbx_strand_id
1 'polypeptide(L)' 'MATSTYEQRLRSFLLRVTVEHGERRFLVQDLRTGERREFASERALKRFLAEHRPERLR' A
#
# COMPACT_ATOMS: atom_id res chain seq x y z
N MET A 1 5.12 -17.57 15.32
CA MET A 1 5.30 -16.81 14.57
C MET A 1 4.64 -15.57 14.69
N ALA A 2 5.12 -14.58 14.53
CA ALA A 2 4.53 -13.34 14.73
C ALA A 2 4.15 -12.73 13.43
N THR A 3 3.08 -12.02 13.42
CA THR A 3 2.67 -11.28 12.26
C THR A 3 2.83 -9.82 12.60
N SER A 4 3.54 -9.12 11.75
CA SER A 4 3.74 -7.71 11.93
C SER A 4 2.92 -6.97 10.92
N THR A 5 2.26 -5.92 11.37
CA THR A 5 1.47 -5.11 10.47
C THR A 5 1.84 -3.65 10.67
N TYR A 6 2.06 -2.98 9.57
CA TYR A 6 2.44 -1.58 9.60
C TYR A 6 1.46 -0.82 8.73
N GLU A 7 1.00 0.31 9.21
CA GLU A 7 0.07 1.13 8.44
C GLU A 7 0.57 2.54 8.32
N GLN A 8 0.33 3.15 7.19
CA GLN A 8 0.73 4.50 6.96
C GLN A 8 -0.30 5.17 6.07
N ARG A 9 -0.66 6.39 6.40
CA ARG A 9 -1.59 7.12 5.58
C ARG A 9 -0.83 7.96 4.57
N LEU A 10 -1.13 7.78 3.31
CA LEU A 10 -0.47 8.47 2.25
C LEU A 10 -1.49 9.30 1.50
N ARG A 11 -1.67 10.51 1.90
CA ARG A 11 -2.65 11.36 1.26
C ARG A 11 -4.00 10.70 1.32
N SER A 12 -4.57 10.35 0.21
CA SER A 12 -5.88 9.72 0.21
C SER A 12 -5.79 8.22 0.21
N PHE A 13 -4.62 7.65 0.47
CA PHE A 13 -4.49 6.22 0.50
C PHE A 13 -4.03 5.76 1.87
N LEU A 14 -4.44 4.56 2.23
CA LEU A 14 -3.95 3.93 3.43
C LEU A 14 -3.10 2.75 2.98
N LEU A 15 -1.86 2.71 3.43
CA LEU A 15 -0.98 1.61 3.08
C LEU A 15 -0.83 0.71 4.29
N ARG A 16 -1.07 -0.57 4.11
CA ARG A 16 -0.88 -1.54 5.18
C ARG A 16 0.11 -2.59 4.72
N VAL A 17 1.16 -2.79 5.48
CA VAL A 17 2.15 -3.79 5.15
C VAL A 17 2.08 -4.88 6.21
N THR A 18 1.83 -6.09 5.79
CA THR A 18 1.74 -7.22 6.69
C THR A 18 2.86 -8.19 6.38
N VAL A 19 3.58 -8.60 7.42
CA VAL A 19 4.65 -9.57 7.26
C VAL A 19 4.26 -10.83 8.00
N GLU A 20 4.15 -11.92 7.27
CA GLU A 20 3.71 -13.16 7.86
C GLU A 20 4.52 -14.29 7.28
N HIS A 21 5.15 -15.08 8.11
CA HIS A 21 5.95 -16.21 7.66
C HIS A 21 7.05 -15.74 6.68
N GLY A 22 7.62 -14.59 6.93
CA GLY A 22 8.67 -14.09 6.07
C GLY A 22 8.21 -13.47 4.78
N GLU A 23 6.91 -13.47 4.55
CA GLU A 23 6.38 -12.87 3.33
C GLU A 23 5.72 -11.55 3.62
N ARG A 24 5.87 -10.61 2.72
CA ARG A 24 5.26 -9.31 2.87
C ARG A 24 4.10 -9.16 1.95
N ARG A 25 3.04 -8.57 2.45
CA ARG A 25 1.90 -8.25 1.64
C ARG A 25 1.61 -6.79 1.79
N PHE A 26 1.30 -6.14 0.69
CA PHE A 26 1.04 -4.71 0.70
C PHE A 26 -0.40 -4.48 0.29
N LEU A 27 -1.14 -3.78 1.14
CA LEU A 27 -2.51 -3.47 0.84
C LEU A 27 -2.66 -1.97 0.77
N VAL A 28 -3.25 -1.47 -0.30
CA VAL A 28 -3.48 -0.05 -0.47
C VAL A 28 -4.97 0.16 -0.57
N GLN A 29 -5.49 1.07 0.23
CA GLN A 29 -6.89 1.37 0.20
C GLN A 29 -7.09 2.84 -0.14
N ASP A 30 -7.94 3.11 -1.11
CA ASP A 30 -8.25 4.46 -1.49
C ASP A 30 -9.28 4.97 -0.49
N LEU A 31 -8.93 5.98 0.29
CA LEU A 31 -9.82 6.45 1.32
C LEU A 31 -11.01 7.23 0.78
N ARG A 32 -10.95 7.63 -0.47
CA ARG A 32 -12.07 8.34 -1.05
C ARG A 32 -13.12 7.40 -1.58
N THR A 33 -12.72 6.32 -2.19
CA THR A 33 -13.67 5.40 -2.81
C THR A 33 -13.83 4.11 -2.04
N GLY A 34 -12.88 3.80 -1.15
CA GLY A 34 -12.93 2.55 -0.43
C GLY A 34 -12.35 1.39 -1.20
N GLU A 35 -11.84 1.64 -2.38
CA GLU A 35 -11.29 0.58 -3.20
C GLU A 35 -10.00 0.07 -2.61
N ARG A 36 -9.76 -1.21 -2.70
CA ARG A 36 -8.55 -1.81 -2.14
C ARG A 36 -7.80 -2.59 -3.18
N ARG A 37 -6.48 -2.58 -3.07
CA ARG A 37 -5.65 -3.35 -3.95
C ARG A 37 -4.55 -4.00 -3.14
N GLU A 38 -4.20 -5.21 -3.50
CA GLU A 38 -3.20 -5.95 -2.78
C GLU A 38 -2.04 -6.25 -3.69
N PHE A 39 -0.82 -6.12 -3.19
CA PHE A 39 0.36 -6.39 -3.98
C PHE A 39 1.27 -7.32 -3.22
N ALA A 40 1.87 -8.25 -3.94
CA ALA A 40 2.77 -9.20 -3.32
C ALA A 40 4.22 -8.73 -3.39
N SER A 41 4.51 -7.69 -4.15
CA SER A 41 5.87 -7.22 -4.24
C SER A 41 5.93 -5.72 -4.07
N GLU A 42 7.03 -5.27 -3.52
CA GLU A 42 7.22 -3.86 -3.29
C GLU A 42 7.33 -3.12 -4.62
N ARG A 43 7.88 -3.75 -5.61
CA ARG A 43 8.01 -3.15 -6.91
C ARG A 43 6.65 -2.82 -7.50
N ALA A 44 5.72 -3.76 -7.40
CA ALA A 44 4.38 -3.53 -7.93
C ALA A 44 3.69 -2.42 -7.16
N LEU A 45 3.92 -2.37 -5.86
CA LEU A 45 3.33 -1.33 -5.05
C LEU A 45 3.87 0.04 -5.46
N LYS A 46 5.17 0.14 -5.64
CA LYS A 46 5.77 1.40 -6.01
C LYS A 46 5.26 1.89 -7.35
N ARG A 47 5.09 0.97 -8.27
CA ARG A 47 4.60 1.31 -9.57
C ARG A 47 3.18 1.84 -9.48
N PHE A 48 2.36 1.19 -8.68
CA PHE A 48 0.99 1.62 -8.51
C PHE A 48 0.95 3.03 -7.92
N LEU A 49 1.74 3.27 -6.89
CA LEU A 49 1.74 4.58 -6.24
C LEU A 49 2.24 5.67 -7.19
N ALA A 50 3.19 5.35 -8.02
CA ALA A 50 3.71 6.31 -8.97
C ALA A 50 2.68 6.69 -10.00
N GLU A 51 1.88 5.72 -10.40
CA GLU A 51 0.86 5.99 -11.40
C GLU A 51 -0.33 6.72 -10.83
N HIS A 52 -0.58 6.56 -9.55
CA HIS A 52 -1.72 7.19 -8.95
C HIS A 52 -1.34 8.36 -8.05
N ARG A 53 -0.19 9.01 -8.34
CA ARG A 53 0.21 10.11 -7.60
C ARG A 53 -0.76 11.19 -7.76
N PRO A 54 -1.28 11.73 -6.79
CA PRO A 54 -2.33 12.68 -6.84
C PRO A 54 -1.90 13.92 -7.55
N GLU A 55 -0.87 14.42 -7.38
CA GLU A 55 -0.56 15.54 -8.09
C GLU A 55 0.78 15.70 -8.12
N ARG A 56 1.20 16.23 -8.88
CA ARG A 56 2.38 16.31 -9.04
C ARG A 56 2.76 17.53 -8.79
N LEU A 57 3.37 17.84 -8.32
CA LEU A 57 3.68 18.97 -8.02
C LEU A 57 4.57 19.46 -8.71
N ARG A 58 4.70 20.16 -9.11
CA ARG A 58 5.53 20.62 -9.79
C ARG A 58 6.15 21.30 -9.39
#